data_207d861295d4406b267cd41c34e44cc5
#
_entry.id   207d861295d4406b267cd41c34e44cc5
#
_cell.length_a   1.000
_cell.length_b   1.000
_cell.length_c   1.000
_cell.angle_alpha   90.00
_cell.angle_beta   90.00
_cell.angle_gamma   90.00
#
_symmetry.space_group_name_H-M   'P 1'
#
loop_
_entity.id
_entity.type
_entity.pdbx_description
1 polymer ?
#
loop_
_entity_poly.entity_id
_entity_poly.type
_entity_poly.pdbx_seq_one_letter_code
_entity_poly.pdbx_strand_id
1 'polypeptide(L)'
;MKKILNNPDEFVVEMLDGLLRAHGDVLAYAGDDPHCIVRADAPVAGKVALATGGGSGHLPVFLGYVGEGLLDGCAVGDVFQSPSADQMYEVTRRIDGGKGVVYIFGNYSGDVMNFDMAAEMADMDDIEVRTVLVRDDVASAPAAEAARRRGVAGMVFAFKVAGAKADLGGSLDEVEQAARDALANIRTMGVALSPCTVPMAGEPTFTIGD
;
A
#
# COMPACT_ATOMS: atom_id res chain seq x y z
N MET A 1 -9.83 -9.84 25.19
CA MET A 1 -10.79 -8.83 24.66
C MET A 1 -11.75 -9.55 23.73
N LYS A 2 -13.08 -9.28 23.83
CA LYS A 2 -14.04 -9.85 22.85
C LYS A 2 -13.90 -9.07 21.55
N LYS A 3 -13.73 -9.78 20.43
CA LYS A 3 -13.68 -9.23 19.06
C LYS A 3 -14.80 -9.85 18.22
N ILE A 4 -15.32 -9.07 17.28
CA ILE A 4 -16.29 -9.57 16.31
C ILE A 4 -15.48 -10.11 15.12
N LEU A 5 -15.27 -11.41 15.12
CA LEU A 5 -14.65 -12.13 14.02
C LEU A 5 -15.21 -13.58 14.00
N ASN A 6 -15.22 -14.20 12.86
CA ASN A 6 -15.63 -15.60 12.69
C ASN A 6 -14.40 -16.50 12.90
N ASN A 7 -13.82 -16.99 11.80
CA ASN A 7 -12.57 -17.73 11.83
C ASN A 7 -11.38 -16.77 11.76
N PRO A 8 -10.42 -16.80 12.71
CA PRO A 8 -9.21 -15.98 12.65
C PRO A 8 -8.40 -16.14 11.36
N ASP A 9 -8.39 -17.34 10.77
CA ASP A 9 -7.64 -17.66 9.54
C ASP A 9 -8.27 -17.03 8.29
N GLU A 10 -9.58 -16.78 8.32
CA GLU A 10 -10.35 -16.18 7.22
C GLU A 10 -10.56 -14.66 7.38
N PHE A 11 -10.00 -14.07 8.44
CA PHE A 11 -10.27 -12.70 8.84
C PHE A 11 -10.03 -11.68 7.71
N VAL A 12 -8.93 -11.81 6.96
CA VAL A 12 -8.56 -10.87 5.90
C VAL A 12 -9.47 -11.07 4.69
N VAL A 13 -9.67 -12.30 4.26
CA VAL A 13 -10.52 -12.63 3.09
C VAL A 13 -11.97 -12.21 3.34
N GLU A 14 -12.53 -12.49 4.52
CA GLU A 14 -13.89 -12.06 4.89
C GLU A 14 -14.01 -10.52 4.93
N MET A 15 -12.98 -9.83 5.43
CA MET A 15 -12.92 -8.36 5.44
C MET A 15 -12.91 -7.80 4.02
N LEU A 16 -12.09 -8.37 3.13
CA LEU A 16 -12.00 -7.94 1.73
C LEU A 16 -13.31 -8.18 0.97
N ASP A 17 -13.94 -9.36 1.13
CA ASP A 17 -15.25 -9.63 0.55
C ASP A 17 -16.33 -8.64 1.04
N GLY A 18 -16.31 -8.33 2.33
CA GLY A 18 -17.22 -7.33 2.91
C GLY A 18 -17.00 -5.93 2.31
N LEU A 19 -15.76 -5.51 2.12
CA LEU A 19 -15.40 -4.23 1.50
C LEU A 19 -15.87 -4.15 0.05
N LEU A 20 -15.61 -5.19 -0.76
CA LEU A 20 -16.04 -5.23 -2.15
C LEU A 20 -17.57 -5.26 -2.31
N ARG A 21 -18.29 -5.92 -1.39
CA ARG A 21 -19.77 -5.87 -1.36
C ARG A 21 -20.29 -4.48 -1.01
N ALA A 22 -19.60 -3.76 -0.12
CA ALA A 22 -20.02 -2.43 0.30
C ALA A 22 -19.62 -1.33 -0.69
N HIS A 23 -18.52 -1.50 -1.43
CA HIS A 23 -17.89 -0.49 -2.29
C HIS A 23 -17.56 -0.99 -3.70
N GLY A 24 -18.33 -1.96 -4.21
CA GLY A 24 -18.14 -2.53 -5.55
C GLY A 24 -18.39 -1.55 -6.71
N ASP A 25 -18.91 -0.36 -6.41
CA ASP A 25 -19.00 0.77 -7.33
C ASP A 25 -17.67 1.47 -7.57
N VAL A 26 -16.70 1.34 -6.64
CA VAL A 26 -15.38 1.99 -6.71
C VAL A 26 -14.21 1.01 -6.66
N LEU A 27 -14.40 -0.21 -6.14
CA LEU A 27 -13.38 -1.23 -5.97
C LEU A 27 -13.71 -2.52 -6.73
N ALA A 28 -12.67 -3.20 -7.22
CA ALA A 28 -12.77 -4.51 -7.85
C ALA A 28 -11.57 -5.39 -7.47
N TYR A 29 -11.71 -6.71 -7.64
CA TYR A 29 -10.56 -7.62 -7.63
C TYR A 29 -9.74 -7.49 -8.93
N ALA A 30 -8.42 -7.56 -8.83
CA ALA A 30 -7.56 -7.57 -10.01
C ALA A 30 -7.64 -8.88 -10.80
N GLY A 31 -7.86 -9.98 -10.10
CA GLY A 31 -7.92 -11.34 -10.64
C GLY A 31 -8.63 -12.27 -9.66
N ASP A 32 -8.18 -13.52 -9.57
CA ASP A 32 -8.78 -14.54 -8.71
C ASP A 32 -8.32 -14.47 -7.24
N ASP A 33 -7.18 -13.82 -6.96
CA ASP A 33 -6.68 -13.64 -5.60
C ASP A 33 -7.41 -12.46 -4.93
N PRO A 34 -8.17 -12.69 -3.84
CA PRO A 34 -8.90 -11.63 -3.14
C PRO A 34 -8.00 -10.57 -2.50
N HIS A 35 -6.71 -10.82 -2.36
CA HIS A 35 -5.73 -9.88 -1.84
C HIS A 35 -5.31 -8.78 -2.83
N CYS A 36 -5.74 -8.88 -4.10
CA CYS A 36 -5.39 -7.94 -5.16
C CYS A 36 -6.57 -7.01 -5.44
N ILE A 37 -6.54 -5.79 -4.89
CA ILE A 37 -7.62 -4.81 -5.00
C ILE A 37 -7.22 -3.68 -5.95
N VAL A 38 -8.13 -3.29 -6.83
CA VAL A 38 -7.94 -2.19 -7.79
C VAL A 38 -9.18 -1.31 -7.86
N ARG A 39 -9.07 -0.15 -8.48
CA ARG A 39 -10.23 0.65 -8.86
C ARG A 39 -11.15 -0.14 -9.80
N ALA A 40 -12.45 0.05 -9.67
CA ALA A 40 -13.44 -0.62 -10.51
C ALA A 40 -13.33 -0.24 -12.00
N ASP A 41 -12.80 0.95 -12.30
CA ASP A 41 -12.54 1.47 -13.66
C ASP A 41 -11.11 1.24 -14.16
N ALA A 42 -10.28 0.48 -13.42
CA ALA A 42 -8.91 0.15 -13.87
C ALA A 42 -8.90 -0.83 -15.05
N PRO A 43 -7.94 -0.68 -16.00
CA PRO A 43 -6.90 0.34 -16.06
C PRO A 43 -7.43 1.67 -16.63
N VAL A 44 -6.92 2.80 -16.13
CA VAL A 44 -7.22 4.11 -16.72
C VAL A 44 -6.24 4.39 -17.86
N ALA A 45 -6.71 4.28 -19.10
CA ALA A 45 -5.87 4.38 -20.28
C ALA A 45 -5.13 5.72 -20.38
N GLY A 46 -3.82 5.69 -20.64
CA GLY A 46 -2.99 6.87 -20.82
C GLY A 46 -2.64 7.64 -19.55
N LYS A 47 -2.99 7.11 -18.38
CA LYS A 47 -2.63 7.63 -17.05
C LYS A 47 -1.48 6.84 -16.47
N VAL A 48 -0.57 7.49 -15.75
CA VAL A 48 0.38 6.82 -14.85
C VAL A 48 -0.40 6.25 -13.67
N ALA A 49 -0.27 4.95 -13.44
CA ALA A 49 -0.97 4.29 -12.35
C ALA A 49 -0.16 4.36 -11.04
N LEU A 50 -0.87 4.33 -9.92
CA LEU A 50 -0.26 4.31 -8.59
C LEU A 50 -0.66 3.04 -7.85
N ALA A 51 0.33 2.34 -7.30
CA ALA A 51 0.10 1.17 -6.48
C ALA A 51 0.78 1.28 -5.11
N THR A 52 0.16 0.65 -4.14
CA THR A 52 0.72 0.42 -2.81
C THR A 52 0.45 -1.02 -2.36
N GLY A 53 0.95 -1.37 -1.22
CA GLY A 53 0.61 -2.60 -0.53
C GLY A 53 1.23 -2.64 0.85
N GLY A 54 0.83 -3.63 1.58
CA GLY A 54 1.30 -3.89 2.94
C GLY A 54 0.33 -4.77 3.71
N GLY A 55 0.69 -5.11 4.93
CA GLY A 55 -0.14 -5.94 5.81
C GLY A 55 -1.46 -5.28 6.15
N SER A 56 -2.53 -6.06 6.19
CA SER A 56 -3.80 -5.63 6.76
C SER A 56 -3.68 -5.37 8.26
N GLY A 57 -4.74 -4.82 8.86
CA GLY A 57 -4.73 -4.42 10.28
C GLY A 57 -4.36 -2.95 10.52
N HIS A 58 -3.95 -2.23 9.48
CA HIS A 58 -3.58 -0.82 9.50
C HIS A 58 -4.66 0.09 8.88
N LEU A 59 -5.87 -0.39 8.67
CA LEU A 59 -6.92 0.36 7.98
C LEU A 59 -7.10 1.79 8.53
N PRO A 60 -7.33 2.78 7.65
CA PRO A 60 -7.61 2.69 6.19
C PRO A 60 -6.37 2.49 5.30
N VAL A 61 -5.16 2.54 5.84
CA VAL A 61 -3.93 2.23 5.10
C VAL A 61 -3.97 0.72 4.86
N PHE A 62 -3.86 0.24 3.69
CA PHE A 62 -3.45 0.77 2.40
C PHE A 62 -4.65 0.91 1.45
N LEU A 63 -5.51 -0.12 1.41
CA LEU A 63 -6.60 -0.26 0.44
C LEU A 63 -7.69 0.82 0.54
N GLY A 64 -7.87 1.44 1.71
CA GLY A 64 -8.82 2.53 1.91
C GLY A 64 -8.49 3.82 1.14
N TYR A 65 -7.37 3.83 0.43
CA TYR A 65 -6.95 4.95 -0.43
C TYR A 65 -6.95 4.59 -1.92
N VAL A 66 -7.54 3.44 -2.31
CA VAL A 66 -7.76 3.10 -3.71
C VAL A 66 -8.99 3.87 -4.21
N GLY A 67 -8.79 4.71 -5.24
CA GLY A 67 -9.86 5.53 -5.81
C GLY A 67 -9.33 6.70 -6.63
N GLU A 68 -10.22 7.45 -7.26
CA GLU A 68 -9.90 8.60 -8.10
C GLU A 68 -9.11 9.67 -7.33
N GLY A 69 -8.06 10.19 -7.94
CA GLY A 69 -7.17 11.19 -7.35
C GLY A 69 -6.24 10.65 -6.25
N LEU A 70 -6.15 9.34 -6.09
CA LEU A 70 -5.35 8.64 -5.10
C LEU A 70 -4.64 7.44 -5.74
N LEU A 71 -4.84 6.22 -5.21
CA LEU A 71 -4.23 4.99 -5.73
C LEU A 71 -5.12 4.31 -6.76
N ASP A 72 -4.51 3.61 -7.70
CA ASP A 72 -5.22 2.77 -8.68
C ASP A 72 -5.30 1.31 -8.22
N GLY A 73 -4.38 0.86 -7.35
CA GLY A 73 -4.41 -0.49 -6.82
C GLY A 73 -3.63 -0.70 -5.53
N CYS A 74 -3.93 -1.79 -4.85
CA CYS A 74 -3.33 -2.19 -3.59
C CYS A 74 -3.23 -3.71 -3.48
N ALA A 75 -2.03 -4.23 -3.19
CA ALA A 75 -1.84 -5.60 -2.74
C ALA A 75 -1.97 -5.65 -1.20
N VAL A 76 -2.88 -6.48 -0.70
CA VAL A 76 -3.23 -6.54 0.72
C VAL A 76 -2.66 -7.81 1.33
N GLY A 77 -1.69 -7.69 2.22
CA GLY A 77 -1.14 -8.82 2.96
C GLY A 77 -2.04 -9.28 4.10
N ASP A 78 -1.67 -10.40 4.73
CA ASP A 78 -2.27 -10.84 5.97
C ASP A 78 -2.01 -9.83 7.12
N VAL A 79 -2.58 -10.08 8.29
CA VAL A 79 -2.48 -9.12 9.41
C VAL A 79 -1.02 -8.89 9.77
N PHE A 80 -0.52 -7.67 9.50
CA PHE A 80 0.87 -7.22 9.67
C PHE A 80 1.92 -8.02 8.89
N GLN A 81 1.51 -8.67 7.80
CA GLN A 81 2.42 -9.37 6.88
C GLN A 81 2.41 -8.70 5.51
N SER A 82 3.58 -8.62 4.88
CA SER A 82 3.70 -8.07 3.53
C SER A 82 2.96 -8.96 2.52
N PRO A 83 2.30 -8.39 1.50
CA PRO A 83 1.78 -9.17 0.38
C PRO A 83 2.94 -9.79 -0.41
N SER A 84 2.64 -10.84 -1.16
CA SER A 84 3.64 -11.50 -2.01
C SER A 84 4.01 -10.65 -3.24
N ALA A 85 5.14 -10.99 -3.87
CA ALA A 85 5.54 -10.39 -5.13
C ALA A 85 4.51 -10.66 -6.25
N ASP A 86 3.96 -11.87 -6.30
CA ASP A 86 2.92 -12.24 -7.28
C ASP A 86 1.66 -11.39 -7.14
N GLN A 87 1.21 -11.12 -5.90
CA GLN A 87 0.06 -10.27 -5.62
C GLN A 87 0.30 -8.82 -6.08
N MET A 88 1.47 -8.27 -5.77
CA MET A 88 1.81 -6.92 -6.20
C MET A 88 1.97 -6.82 -7.71
N TYR A 89 2.55 -7.84 -8.36
CA TYR A 89 2.66 -7.93 -9.81
C TYR A 89 1.28 -8.03 -10.49
N GLU A 90 0.35 -8.85 -9.97
CA GLU A 90 -1.02 -8.94 -10.50
C GLU A 90 -1.76 -7.59 -10.43
N VAL A 91 -1.65 -6.89 -9.30
CA VAL A 91 -2.16 -5.51 -9.18
C VAL A 91 -1.55 -4.60 -10.24
N THR A 92 -0.24 -4.67 -10.43
CA THR A 92 0.51 -3.84 -11.39
C THR A 92 0.02 -4.02 -12.81
N ARG A 93 -0.09 -5.27 -13.27
CA ARG A 93 -0.60 -5.61 -14.60
C ARG A 93 -2.04 -5.10 -14.81
N ARG A 94 -2.86 -5.20 -13.78
CA ARG A 94 -4.28 -4.83 -13.85
C ARG A 94 -4.51 -3.32 -13.92
N ILE A 95 -3.62 -2.53 -13.33
CA ILE A 95 -3.78 -1.06 -13.28
C ILE A 95 -2.98 -0.33 -14.37
N ASP A 96 -2.00 -0.95 -15.03
CA ASP A 96 -1.20 -0.28 -16.04
C ASP A 96 -2.06 0.20 -17.21
N GLY A 97 -2.10 1.53 -17.41
CA GLY A 97 -2.76 2.22 -18.51
C GLY A 97 -1.83 2.52 -19.70
N GLY A 98 -0.66 1.90 -19.75
CA GLY A 98 0.36 2.08 -20.80
C GLY A 98 1.24 3.32 -20.58
N LYS A 99 1.34 3.81 -19.34
CA LYS A 99 2.21 4.94 -18.95
C LYS A 99 3.12 4.60 -17.77
N GLY A 100 3.16 3.32 -17.38
CA GLY A 100 3.93 2.83 -16.25
C GLY A 100 3.23 3.06 -14.91
N VAL A 101 3.86 2.54 -13.86
CA VAL A 101 3.31 2.47 -12.51
C VAL A 101 4.28 3.06 -11.49
N VAL A 102 3.78 3.86 -10.55
CA VAL A 102 4.55 4.32 -9.39
C VAL A 102 4.13 3.54 -8.16
N TYR A 103 5.07 2.81 -7.56
CA TYR A 103 4.90 2.18 -6.25
C TYR A 103 5.19 3.19 -5.15
N ILE A 104 4.28 3.35 -4.20
CA ILE A 104 4.48 4.18 -3.01
C ILE A 104 4.14 3.34 -1.79
N PHE A 105 5.14 2.96 -0.99
CA PHE A 105 4.93 2.07 0.16
C PHE A 105 5.93 2.35 1.30
N GLY A 106 5.66 1.80 2.49
CA GLY A 106 6.47 1.99 3.67
C GLY A 106 7.81 1.24 3.63
N ASN A 107 8.82 1.77 4.28
CA ASN A 107 10.16 1.18 4.36
C ASN A 107 10.18 0.00 5.35
N TYR A 108 9.64 -1.13 4.94
CA TYR A 108 9.70 -2.40 5.67
C TYR A 108 10.39 -3.46 4.78
N SER A 109 11.26 -4.27 5.36
CA SER A 109 12.12 -5.17 4.59
C SER A 109 11.37 -6.18 3.74
N GLY A 110 10.24 -6.70 4.24
CA GLY A 110 9.40 -7.64 3.49
C GLY A 110 8.75 -6.97 2.27
N ASP A 111 8.17 -5.77 2.46
CA ASP A 111 7.57 -5.02 1.36
C ASP A 111 8.62 -4.63 0.32
N VAL A 112 9.79 -4.13 0.76
CA VAL A 112 10.89 -3.75 -0.17
C VAL A 112 11.29 -4.94 -1.02
N MET A 113 11.54 -6.11 -0.42
CA MET A 113 11.97 -7.30 -1.15
C MET A 113 10.90 -7.78 -2.15
N ASN A 114 9.64 -7.87 -1.72
CA ASN A 114 8.57 -8.38 -2.56
C ASN A 114 8.21 -7.40 -3.68
N PHE A 115 8.25 -6.10 -3.43
CA PHE A 115 7.89 -5.10 -4.44
C PHE A 115 9.01 -4.86 -5.44
N ASP A 116 10.28 -5.00 -5.04
CA ASP A 116 11.40 -5.01 -5.97
C ASP A 116 11.27 -6.22 -6.92
N MET A 117 10.94 -7.42 -6.41
CA MET A 117 10.68 -8.60 -7.25
C MET A 117 9.47 -8.38 -8.19
N ALA A 118 8.39 -7.78 -7.69
CA ALA A 118 7.22 -7.47 -8.52
C ALA A 118 7.55 -6.48 -9.65
N ALA A 119 8.41 -5.50 -9.37
CA ALA A 119 8.88 -4.55 -10.38
C ALA A 119 9.75 -5.23 -11.45
N GLU A 120 10.62 -6.18 -11.07
CA GLU A 120 11.38 -7.01 -12.01
C GLU A 120 10.46 -7.89 -12.88
N MET A 121 9.39 -8.45 -12.31
CA MET A 121 8.39 -9.21 -13.06
C MET A 121 7.61 -8.31 -14.05
N ALA A 122 7.26 -7.09 -13.62
CA ALA A 122 6.58 -6.11 -14.47
C ALA A 122 7.45 -5.65 -15.67
N ASP A 123 8.76 -5.50 -15.45
CA ASP A 123 9.71 -5.14 -16.51
C ASP A 123 9.77 -6.22 -17.61
N MET A 124 9.59 -7.51 -17.27
CA MET A 124 9.50 -8.59 -18.25
C MET A 124 8.25 -8.49 -19.15
N ASP A 125 7.22 -7.79 -18.73
CA ASP A 125 6.00 -7.49 -19.48
C ASP A 125 6.01 -6.07 -20.11
N ASP A 126 7.18 -5.43 -20.19
CA ASP A 126 7.38 -4.05 -20.70
C ASP A 126 6.61 -2.97 -19.88
N ILE A 127 6.30 -3.22 -18.60
CA ILE A 127 5.66 -2.25 -17.69
C ILE A 127 6.75 -1.56 -16.87
N GLU A 128 6.98 -0.28 -17.12
CA GLU A 128 7.94 0.51 -16.38
C GLU A 128 7.43 0.83 -14.97
N VAL A 129 8.20 0.47 -13.95
CA VAL A 129 7.88 0.73 -12.53
C VAL A 129 8.88 1.69 -11.91
N ARG A 130 8.38 2.70 -11.17
CA ARG A 130 9.18 3.58 -10.31
C ARG A 130 8.80 3.35 -8.85
N THR A 131 9.80 3.28 -7.96
CA THR A 131 9.57 3.06 -6.53
C THR A 131 9.85 4.32 -5.71
N VAL A 132 8.88 4.71 -4.90
CA VAL A 132 8.98 5.78 -3.91
C VAL A 132 8.80 5.20 -2.51
N LEU A 133 9.90 5.06 -1.79
CA LEU A 133 9.95 4.46 -0.47
C LEU A 133 9.70 5.52 0.62
N VAL A 134 8.67 5.32 1.44
CA VAL A 134 8.24 6.25 2.48
C VAL A 134 9.01 6.01 3.78
N ARG A 135 9.55 7.08 4.39
CA ARG A 135 10.41 7.06 5.59
C ARG A 135 10.10 8.23 6.52
N ASP A 136 8.84 8.44 6.82
CA ASP A 136 8.35 9.64 7.51
C ASP A 136 8.40 9.58 9.04
N ASP A 137 8.52 8.37 9.65
CA ASP A 137 8.52 8.19 11.11
C ASP A 137 9.86 8.64 11.73
N VAL A 138 9.88 9.87 12.23
CA VAL A 138 11.09 10.46 12.80
C VAL A 138 11.49 9.85 14.14
N ALA A 139 10.59 9.15 14.82
CA ALA A 139 10.85 8.49 16.10
C ALA A 139 11.52 7.12 15.92
N SER A 140 11.44 6.50 14.74
CA SER A 140 11.95 5.15 14.50
C SER A 140 13.47 5.07 14.26
N ALA A 141 14.11 6.18 13.86
CA ALA A 141 15.56 6.29 13.76
C ALA A 141 16.03 7.76 13.76
N PRO A 142 17.26 8.03 14.27
CA PRO A 142 17.81 9.39 14.32
C PRO A 142 18.03 9.98 12.91
N ALA A 143 18.18 11.30 12.83
CA ALA A 143 18.35 11.99 11.55
C ALA A 143 19.57 11.49 10.74
N ALA A 144 20.66 11.12 11.40
CA ALA A 144 21.85 10.56 10.74
C ALA A 144 21.59 9.19 10.08
N GLU A 145 20.53 8.49 10.50
CA GLU A 145 20.12 7.19 9.97
C GLU A 145 18.73 7.25 9.33
N ALA A 146 18.34 8.38 8.77
CA ALA A 146 17.00 8.60 8.21
C ALA A 146 16.60 7.56 7.14
N ALA A 147 17.56 6.96 6.45
CA ALA A 147 17.32 5.87 5.50
C ALA A 147 16.73 4.60 6.15
N ARG A 148 16.87 4.43 7.47
CA ARG A 148 16.33 3.30 8.25
C ARG A 148 14.94 3.58 8.83
N ARG A 149 14.42 4.80 8.70
CA ARG A 149 13.12 5.16 9.23
C ARG A 149 12.02 4.36 8.59
N ARG A 150 10.98 4.08 9.38
CA ARG A 150 9.75 3.43 8.90
C ARG A 150 8.88 4.43 8.14
N GLY A 151 8.07 3.92 7.19
CA GLY A 151 7.01 4.65 6.54
C GLY A 151 5.68 4.37 7.23
N VAL A 152 4.94 5.42 7.61
CA VAL A 152 3.68 5.28 8.33
C VAL A 152 2.62 6.24 7.73
N ALA A 153 2.06 7.14 8.53
CA ALA A 153 0.92 7.96 8.13
C ALA A 153 1.23 8.98 7.02
N GLY A 154 2.51 9.35 6.85
CA GLY A 154 2.94 10.30 5.83
C GLY A 154 2.72 9.83 4.40
N MET A 155 2.63 8.53 4.16
CA MET A 155 2.37 7.97 2.83
C MET A 155 1.05 8.45 2.22
N VAL A 156 0.04 8.74 3.05
CA VAL A 156 -1.28 9.24 2.59
C VAL A 156 -1.15 10.56 1.82
N PHE A 157 -0.28 11.44 2.28
CA PHE A 157 -0.03 12.70 1.58
C PHE A 157 0.71 12.48 0.24
N ALA A 158 1.62 11.52 0.20
CA ALA A 158 2.29 11.12 -1.05
C ALA A 158 1.27 10.54 -2.04
N PHE A 159 0.36 9.66 -1.61
CA PHE A 159 -0.73 9.14 -2.44
C PHE A 159 -1.56 10.28 -3.03
N LYS A 160 -1.95 11.25 -2.20
CA LYS A 160 -2.79 12.38 -2.64
C LYS A 160 -2.09 13.28 -3.65
N VAL A 161 -0.82 13.62 -3.42
CA VAL A 161 -0.06 14.51 -4.31
C VAL A 161 0.27 13.81 -5.62
N ALA A 162 0.75 12.57 -5.56
CA ALA A 162 1.06 11.78 -6.75
C ALA A 162 -0.20 11.44 -7.56
N GLY A 163 -1.30 11.04 -6.90
CA GLY A 163 -2.58 10.75 -7.55
C GLY A 163 -3.13 11.95 -8.30
N ALA A 164 -3.14 13.12 -7.65
CA ALA A 164 -3.55 14.34 -8.31
C ALA A 164 -2.65 14.71 -9.52
N LYS A 165 -1.32 14.51 -9.40
CA LYS A 165 -0.40 14.76 -10.52
C LYS A 165 -0.64 13.79 -11.68
N ALA A 166 -0.90 12.52 -11.39
CA ALA A 166 -1.23 11.52 -12.39
C ALA A 166 -2.56 11.83 -13.11
N ASP A 167 -3.60 12.24 -12.38
CA ASP A 167 -4.90 12.62 -12.95
C ASP A 167 -4.82 13.89 -13.82
N LEU A 168 -3.84 14.75 -13.54
CA LEU A 168 -3.54 15.91 -14.40
C LEU A 168 -2.71 15.56 -15.64
N GLY A 169 -2.46 14.27 -15.90
CA GLY A 169 -1.72 13.79 -17.07
C GLY A 169 -0.20 13.93 -16.96
N GLY A 170 0.34 13.95 -15.73
CA GLY A 170 1.79 13.96 -15.49
C GLY A 170 2.47 12.74 -16.09
N SER A 171 3.72 12.90 -16.54
CA SER A 171 4.59 11.80 -16.95
C SER A 171 5.01 10.95 -15.74
N LEU A 172 5.56 9.76 -16.00
CA LEU A 172 6.04 8.85 -14.94
C LEU A 172 7.06 9.55 -14.02
N ASP A 173 8.03 10.27 -14.60
CA ASP A 173 9.02 11.04 -13.85
C ASP A 173 8.40 12.17 -13.03
N GLU A 174 7.41 12.87 -13.58
CA GLU A 174 6.73 13.96 -12.88
C GLU A 174 5.88 13.46 -11.70
N VAL A 175 5.22 12.31 -11.83
CA VAL A 175 4.41 11.69 -10.77
C VAL A 175 5.33 11.17 -9.66
N GLU A 176 6.42 10.49 -10.00
CA GLU A 176 7.44 10.07 -9.05
C GLU A 176 8.01 11.27 -8.28
N GLN A 177 8.41 12.33 -8.99
CA GLN A 177 9.00 13.51 -8.38
C GLN A 177 8.01 14.22 -7.45
N ALA A 178 6.73 14.32 -7.82
CA ALA A 178 5.71 14.89 -6.96
C ALA A 178 5.55 14.13 -5.63
N ALA A 179 5.60 12.80 -5.66
CA ALA A 179 5.61 11.99 -4.45
C ALA A 179 6.86 12.24 -3.58
N ARG A 180 8.04 12.29 -4.20
CA ARG A 180 9.32 12.55 -3.50
C ARG A 180 9.36 13.94 -2.87
N ASP A 181 8.88 14.95 -3.56
CA ASP A 181 8.83 16.35 -3.07
C ASP A 181 7.87 16.47 -1.87
N ALA A 182 6.72 15.80 -1.93
CA ALA A 182 5.81 15.73 -0.79
C ALA A 182 6.51 15.11 0.43
N LEU A 183 7.13 13.93 0.26
CA LEU A 183 7.79 13.20 1.34
C LEU A 183 9.00 13.93 1.93
N ALA A 184 9.69 14.77 1.16
CA ALA A 184 10.79 15.59 1.65
C ALA A 184 10.37 16.53 2.80
N ASN A 185 9.07 16.91 2.84
CA ASN A 185 8.49 17.84 3.81
C ASN A 185 7.58 17.18 4.85
N ILE A 186 7.36 15.87 4.79
CA ILE A 186 6.49 15.13 5.71
C ILE A 186 7.29 14.49 6.82
N ARG A 187 6.81 14.64 8.05
CA ARG A 187 7.32 13.97 9.25
C ARG A 187 6.15 13.51 10.09
N THR A 188 6.23 12.28 10.59
CA THR A 188 5.24 11.70 11.50
C THR A 188 5.91 11.09 12.71
N MET A 189 5.12 10.80 13.72
CA MET A 189 5.54 10.08 14.91
C MET A 189 4.35 9.27 15.42
N GLY A 190 4.55 7.97 15.66
CA GLY A 190 3.55 7.09 16.24
C GLY A 190 3.75 6.89 17.75
N VAL A 191 2.64 6.77 18.50
CA VAL A 191 2.62 6.43 19.91
C VAL A 191 1.65 5.27 20.14
N ALA A 192 2.09 4.23 20.84
CA ALA A 192 1.24 3.11 21.23
C ALA A 192 0.74 3.31 22.67
N LEU A 193 -0.57 3.26 22.88
CA LEU A 193 -1.20 3.36 24.20
C LEU A 193 -1.56 2.00 24.78
N SER A 194 -1.59 0.95 23.96
CA SER A 194 -1.86 -0.43 24.38
C SER A 194 -1.17 -1.39 23.39
N PRO A 195 -0.89 -2.64 23.82
CA PRO A 195 -0.36 -3.65 22.91
C PRO A 195 -1.40 -4.06 21.87
N CYS A 196 -0.89 -4.58 20.74
CA CYS A 196 -1.71 -5.18 19.70
C CYS A 196 -1.76 -6.71 19.87
N THR A 197 -2.92 -7.31 19.59
CA THR A 197 -3.10 -8.76 19.54
C THR A 197 -3.56 -9.15 18.13
N VAL A 198 -2.70 -9.88 17.41
CA VAL A 198 -3.04 -10.43 16.09
C VAL A 198 -4.10 -11.53 16.27
N PRO A 199 -5.15 -11.59 15.43
CA PRO A 199 -6.24 -12.56 15.58
C PRO A 199 -5.77 -14.01 15.73
N MET A 200 -4.82 -14.44 14.90
CA MET A 200 -4.30 -15.81 14.90
C MET A 200 -3.37 -16.12 16.11
N ALA A 201 -2.62 -15.13 16.61
CA ALA A 201 -1.68 -15.35 17.71
C ALA A 201 -2.39 -15.49 19.06
N GLY A 202 -3.54 -14.82 19.25
CA GLY A 202 -4.32 -14.89 20.49
C GLY A 202 -3.71 -14.17 21.69
N GLU A 203 -2.45 -13.74 21.59
CA GLU A 203 -1.69 -13.06 22.64
C GLU A 203 -1.07 -11.74 22.14
N PRO A 204 -0.71 -10.81 23.04
CA PRO A 204 -0.11 -9.53 22.65
C PRO A 204 1.26 -9.70 21.98
N THR A 205 1.50 -8.93 20.91
CA THR A 205 2.77 -8.95 20.17
C THR A 205 3.90 -8.21 20.88
N PHE A 206 3.57 -7.33 21.83
CA PHE A 206 4.53 -6.61 22.68
C PHE A 206 3.86 -6.20 23.99
N THR A 207 4.66 -5.75 24.95
CA THR A 207 4.18 -5.17 26.22
C THR A 207 4.58 -3.71 26.32
N ILE A 208 3.74 -2.90 26.97
CA ILE A 208 4.06 -1.50 27.31
C ILE A 208 4.38 -1.48 28.79
N GLY A 209 5.56 -0.96 29.15
CA GLY A 209 5.96 -0.73 30.54
C GLY A 209 5.22 0.46 31.18
N ASP A 210 5.32 0.57 32.50
CA ASP A 210 4.78 1.68 33.28
C ASP A 210 5.54 3.00 33.01
#